data_d50e0e6bc46f8b066195663b1e568d4e
#
_entry.id   d50e0e6bc46f8b066195663b1e568d4e
#
_cell.length_a   1.000
_cell.length_b   1.000
_cell.length_c   1.000
_cell.angle_alpha   90.00
_cell.angle_beta   90.00
_cell.angle_gamma   90.00
#
_symmetry.space_group_name_H-M   'P 1'
#
loop_
_entity.id
_entity.type
_entity.pdbx_description
1 polymer ?
#
loop_
_entity_poly.entity_id
_entity_poly.type
_entity_poly.pdbx_seq_one_letter_code
_entity_poly.pdbx_strand_id
1 'polypeptide(L)'
;MGLNSHAPTGPIEQAWDKHKFELKLINPANKRKYNIIVVGSGLAGGAAAASLGELGYNVQCFCYQDSPRRAHSIAAQGGINAAKNYHNDGDSIFRLFYDTVKGGDFRSREANVYRLAQVSVNIIDQCVAQGVPFAREYGGLLDNRSFGGAQVSRTFYARGQTGQQLLLGAYQALERQIGLGTVTMNERTEMLDLIVVDGQARGIVTRDLCDGKIEVHIGDAVVLATGGYGNVFYLSTNAKGCNATAIWRAYKRGALFANPCFTQIHPTCIPVAGEYQSKLTLMSESLRNDGRIWVPKTPGDKRPPASIPEDERDYYLERRYPSFGNLVPRDIASRAAKAECDSGRGVGETGLGVYLDFSEAIKRLGKQKIAERYGNLFEMYERITGENPYEVPMRIYPAI
;
A
#
# COMPACT_ATOMS: atom_id res chain seq x y z
N MET A 1 -6.92 -19.60 26.04
CA MET A 1 -6.25 -20.22 24.87
C MET A 1 -4.93 -19.50 24.65
N GLY A 2 -3.79 -20.21 24.71
CA GLY A 2 -2.50 -19.63 24.35
C GLY A 2 -2.47 -19.30 22.86
N LEU A 3 -1.87 -18.17 22.49
CA LEU A 3 -1.61 -17.84 21.10
C LEU A 3 -0.67 -18.88 20.51
N ASN A 4 -1.19 -19.77 19.68
CA ASN A 4 -0.41 -20.82 19.02
C ASN A 4 0.20 -20.28 17.73
N SER A 5 1.15 -19.36 17.86
CA SER A 5 1.86 -18.79 16.74
C SER A 5 3.27 -19.36 16.67
N HIS A 6 3.57 -20.04 15.58
CA HIS A 6 4.87 -20.66 15.35
C HIS A 6 5.84 -19.65 14.73
N ALA A 7 6.27 -18.65 15.51
CA ALA A 7 7.41 -17.83 15.09
C ALA A 7 8.69 -18.63 15.38
N PRO A 8 9.66 -18.63 14.44
CA PRO A 8 10.95 -19.28 14.68
C PRO A 8 11.66 -18.66 15.89
N THR A 9 12.29 -19.50 16.71
CA THR A 9 13.09 -19.09 17.88
C THR A 9 14.57 -19.10 17.53
N GLY A 10 15.36 -18.32 18.29
CA GLY A 10 16.82 -18.23 18.11
C GLY A 10 17.27 -16.85 17.63
N PRO A 11 18.57 -16.70 17.27
CA PRO A 11 19.09 -15.46 16.71
C PRO A 11 18.29 -15.03 15.48
N ILE A 12 17.91 -13.76 15.41
CA ILE A 12 16.95 -13.28 14.40
C ILE A 12 17.46 -13.46 12.96
N GLU A 13 18.77 -13.35 12.76
CA GLU A 13 19.41 -13.53 11.46
C GLU A 13 19.33 -14.97 10.94
N GLN A 14 19.20 -15.94 11.84
CA GLN A 14 19.25 -17.37 11.51
C GLN A 14 17.89 -18.07 11.69
N ALA A 15 16.95 -17.45 12.41
CA ALA A 15 15.71 -18.08 12.83
C ALA A 15 14.91 -18.66 11.66
N TRP A 16 14.75 -17.92 10.57
CA TRP A 16 14.01 -18.37 9.41
C TRP A 16 14.76 -19.39 8.55
N ASP A 17 16.08 -19.29 8.44
CA ASP A 17 16.88 -20.25 7.66
C ASP A 17 16.91 -21.59 8.38
N LYS A 18 17.06 -21.59 9.69
CA LYS A 18 16.94 -22.80 10.52
C LYS A 18 15.56 -23.42 10.40
N HIS A 19 14.50 -22.62 10.55
CA HIS A 19 13.11 -23.08 10.41
C HIS A 19 12.86 -23.71 9.02
N LYS A 20 13.30 -23.05 7.95
CA LYS A 20 13.21 -23.56 6.57
C LYS A 20 13.94 -24.89 6.39
N PHE A 21 15.10 -25.03 7.00
CA PHE A 21 15.89 -26.25 6.94
C PHE A 21 15.21 -27.44 7.70
N GLU A 22 14.55 -27.14 8.80
CA GLU A 22 13.82 -28.11 9.62
C GLU A 22 12.46 -28.51 9.04
N LEU A 23 11.90 -27.76 8.10
CA LEU A 23 10.61 -28.04 7.49
C LEU A 23 10.65 -29.33 6.65
N LYS A 24 9.65 -30.19 6.88
CA LYS A 24 9.39 -31.33 6.01
C LYS A 24 8.72 -30.84 4.72
N LEU A 25 9.47 -30.82 3.62
CA LEU A 25 8.97 -30.39 2.34
C LEU A 25 8.14 -31.47 1.65
N ILE A 26 7.12 -31.04 0.89
CA ILE A 26 6.35 -31.91 0.00
C ILE A 26 7.23 -32.30 -1.19
N ASN A 27 7.30 -33.61 -1.47
CA ASN A 27 7.98 -34.10 -2.66
C ASN A 27 7.39 -33.43 -3.93
N PRO A 28 8.20 -32.90 -4.84
CA PRO A 28 7.73 -32.24 -6.05
C PRO A 28 6.70 -33.08 -6.84
N ALA A 29 6.87 -34.39 -6.94
CA ALA A 29 5.95 -35.29 -7.63
C ALA A 29 4.55 -35.36 -7.00
N ASN A 30 4.42 -35.02 -5.72
CA ASN A 30 3.16 -35.02 -4.98
C ASN A 30 2.45 -33.67 -4.96
N LYS A 31 3.10 -32.57 -5.34
CA LYS A 31 2.52 -31.22 -5.26
C LYS A 31 1.19 -31.10 -6.01
N ARG A 32 1.09 -31.71 -7.20
CA ARG A 32 -0.15 -31.73 -8.02
C ARG A 32 -1.36 -32.42 -7.36
N LYS A 33 -1.18 -33.08 -6.21
CA LYS A 33 -2.27 -33.71 -5.45
C LYS A 33 -2.93 -32.74 -4.47
N TYR A 34 -2.33 -31.58 -4.26
CA TYR A 34 -2.81 -30.58 -3.32
C TYR A 34 -3.52 -29.45 -4.06
N ASN A 35 -4.67 -29.07 -3.53
CA ASN A 35 -5.48 -27.97 -3.99
C ASN A 35 -5.32 -26.78 -3.04
N ILE A 36 -4.85 -25.66 -3.55
CA ILE A 36 -4.65 -24.44 -2.78
C ILE A 36 -5.69 -23.41 -3.20
N ILE A 37 -6.38 -22.84 -2.24
CA ILE A 37 -7.35 -21.76 -2.47
C ILE A 37 -6.66 -20.44 -2.15
N VAL A 38 -6.73 -19.48 -3.08
CA VAL A 38 -6.23 -18.11 -2.90
C VAL A 38 -7.41 -17.15 -3.05
N VAL A 39 -7.73 -16.43 -1.98
CA VAL A 39 -8.82 -15.45 -1.98
C VAL A 39 -8.24 -14.04 -2.10
N GLY A 40 -8.53 -13.38 -3.21
CA GLY A 40 -7.99 -12.10 -3.60
C GLY A 40 -6.93 -12.20 -4.69
N SER A 41 -7.06 -11.39 -5.73
CA SER A 41 -6.19 -11.38 -6.92
C SER A 41 -5.34 -10.11 -7.04
N GLY A 42 -5.23 -9.34 -5.97
CA GLY A 42 -4.32 -8.20 -5.90
C GLY A 42 -2.86 -8.63 -5.99
N LEU A 43 -1.93 -7.71 -5.80
CA LEU A 43 -0.49 -7.99 -5.92
C LEU A 43 -0.06 -9.22 -5.10
N ALA A 44 -0.51 -9.32 -3.85
CA ALA A 44 -0.17 -10.45 -2.97
C ALA A 44 -0.79 -11.77 -3.45
N GLY A 45 -2.10 -11.77 -3.77
CA GLY A 45 -2.80 -12.99 -4.18
C GLY A 45 -2.40 -13.46 -5.58
N GLY A 46 -2.24 -12.54 -6.53
CA GLY A 46 -1.75 -12.85 -7.87
C GLY A 46 -0.35 -13.44 -7.86
N ALA A 47 0.57 -12.84 -7.08
CA ALA A 47 1.93 -13.37 -6.92
C ALA A 47 1.93 -14.75 -6.21
N ALA A 48 1.11 -14.92 -5.17
CA ALA A 48 0.99 -16.21 -4.47
C ALA A 48 0.43 -17.31 -5.38
N ALA A 49 -0.67 -17.03 -6.10
CA ALA A 49 -1.28 -18.01 -7.02
C ALA A 49 -0.33 -18.38 -8.15
N ALA A 50 0.35 -17.41 -8.76
CA ALA A 50 1.36 -17.65 -9.79
C ALA A 50 2.49 -18.53 -9.27
N SER A 51 3.08 -18.18 -8.13
CA SER A 51 4.20 -18.93 -7.52
C SER A 51 3.79 -20.35 -7.13
N LEU A 52 2.61 -20.55 -6.58
CA LEU A 52 2.09 -21.88 -6.22
C LEU A 52 1.86 -22.72 -7.48
N GLY A 53 1.29 -22.15 -8.54
CA GLY A 53 1.12 -22.82 -9.82
C GLY A 53 2.47 -23.23 -10.44
N GLU A 54 3.47 -22.35 -10.44
CA GLU A 54 4.85 -22.66 -10.90
C GLU A 54 5.50 -23.77 -10.07
N LEU A 55 5.21 -23.85 -8.79
CA LEU A 55 5.69 -24.93 -7.93
C LEU A 55 4.99 -26.26 -8.16
N GLY A 56 3.93 -26.31 -8.99
CA GLY A 56 3.21 -27.52 -9.37
C GLY A 56 2.00 -27.89 -8.50
N TYR A 57 1.47 -26.93 -7.74
CA TYR A 57 0.19 -27.11 -7.02
C TYR A 57 -1.00 -26.80 -7.95
N ASN A 58 -2.16 -27.40 -7.66
CA ASN A 58 -3.41 -26.95 -8.24
C ASN A 58 -3.93 -25.76 -7.44
N VAL A 59 -4.22 -24.64 -8.11
CA VAL A 59 -4.62 -23.42 -7.43
C VAL A 59 -5.98 -22.95 -7.94
N GLN A 60 -6.89 -22.64 -7.01
CA GLN A 60 -8.12 -21.91 -7.29
C GLN A 60 -7.97 -20.49 -6.75
N CYS A 61 -7.97 -19.49 -7.62
CA CYS A 61 -7.86 -18.09 -7.27
C CYS A 61 -9.23 -17.40 -7.41
N PHE A 62 -9.65 -16.67 -6.37
CA PHE A 62 -10.96 -16.02 -6.31
C PHE A 62 -10.82 -14.51 -6.31
N CYS A 63 -11.61 -13.86 -7.16
CA CYS A 63 -11.63 -12.42 -7.33
C CYS A 63 -13.03 -11.86 -7.13
N TYR A 64 -13.17 -10.91 -6.20
CA TYR A 64 -14.43 -10.20 -5.97
C TYR A 64 -14.81 -9.30 -7.17
N GLN A 65 -13.81 -8.76 -7.86
CA GLN A 65 -14.00 -7.87 -9.01
C GLN A 65 -14.27 -8.67 -10.29
N ASP A 66 -14.69 -7.97 -11.34
CA ASP A 66 -14.87 -8.49 -12.70
C ASP A 66 -13.55 -8.71 -13.47
N SER A 67 -12.43 -8.32 -12.87
CA SER A 67 -11.09 -8.53 -13.39
C SER A 67 -10.08 -8.57 -12.26
N PRO A 68 -9.13 -9.52 -12.28
CA PRO A 68 -8.03 -9.58 -11.31
C PRO A 68 -7.22 -8.30 -11.22
N ARG A 69 -7.15 -7.52 -12.29
CA ARG A 69 -6.39 -6.25 -12.36
C ARG A 69 -7.06 -5.08 -11.64
N ARG A 70 -8.31 -5.22 -11.18
CA ARG A 70 -9.03 -4.13 -10.49
C ARG A 70 -8.81 -4.10 -8.98
N ALA A 71 -7.79 -4.78 -8.50
CA ALA A 71 -7.40 -4.73 -7.09
C ALA A 71 -6.87 -3.35 -6.70
N HIS A 72 -6.98 -3.00 -5.42
CA HIS A 72 -6.50 -1.70 -4.90
C HIS A 72 -5.00 -1.47 -5.17
N SER A 73 -4.20 -2.51 -5.31
CA SER A 73 -2.77 -2.42 -5.65
C SER A 73 -2.48 -1.50 -6.85
N ILE A 74 -3.40 -1.39 -7.82
CA ILE A 74 -3.25 -0.52 -8.99
C ILE A 74 -3.13 0.97 -8.62
N ALA A 75 -3.63 1.37 -7.45
CA ALA A 75 -3.66 2.76 -7.03
C ALA A 75 -2.39 3.21 -6.29
N ALA A 76 -1.47 2.30 -5.94
CA ALA A 76 -0.24 2.65 -5.24
C ALA A 76 0.75 3.37 -6.18
N GLN A 77 1.30 4.50 -5.74
CA GLN A 77 2.07 5.41 -6.59
C GLN A 77 3.55 5.53 -6.20
N GLY A 78 3.85 5.53 -4.90
CA GLY A 78 5.12 5.97 -4.35
C GLY A 78 6.32 5.11 -4.73
N GLY A 79 6.29 3.85 -4.42
CA GLY A 79 7.40 2.93 -4.62
C GLY A 79 7.38 1.76 -3.63
N ILE A 80 8.37 0.90 -3.74
CA ILE A 80 8.57 -0.26 -2.88
C ILE A 80 9.98 -0.22 -2.29
N ASN A 81 10.11 -0.43 -0.97
CA ASN A 81 11.38 -0.43 -0.27
C ASN A 81 12.05 -1.81 -0.32
N ALA A 82 13.36 -1.81 -0.60
CA ALA A 82 14.19 -3.01 -0.52
C ALA A 82 15.62 -2.65 -0.12
N ALA A 83 16.24 -3.52 0.66
CA ALA A 83 17.58 -3.30 1.23
C ALA A 83 18.71 -3.67 0.23
N LYS A 84 18.72 -3.07 -0.97
CA LYS A 84 19.73 -3.35 -2.00
C LYS A 84 21.01 -2.53 -1.88
N ASN A 85 20.96 -1.42 -1.14
CA ASN A 85 22.12 -0.54 -0.88
C ASN A 85 22.91 -0.12 -2.15
N TYR A 86 22.21 0.19 -3.24
CA TYR A 86 22.86 0.56 -4.51
C TYR A 86 23.68 1.85 -4.43
N HIS A 87 23.26 2.81 -3.63
CA HIS A 87 24.00 4.07 -3.42
C HIS A 87 25.11 3.97 -2.38
N ASN A 88 25.26 2.79 -1.74
CA ASN A 88 26.24 2.59 -0.66
C ASN A 88 26.14 3.67 0.45
N ASP A 89 24.92 4.08 0.76
CA ASP A 89 24.58 5.12 1.76
C ASP A 89 24.30 4.53 3.15
N GLY A 90 24.77 3.30 3.38
CA GLY A 90 24.67 2.60 4.67
C GLY A 90 23.35 1.87 4.89
N ASP A 91 22.60 1.57 3.82
CA ASP A 91 21.41 0.71 3.93
C ASP A 91 21.82 -0.77 4.12
N SER A 92 20.96 -1.52 4.78
CA SER A 92 21.14 -2.95 5.03
C SER A 92 19.82 -3.63 5.39
N ILE A 93 19.79 -4.95 5.36
CA ILE A 93 18.66 -5.76 5.82
C ILE A 93 18.32 -5.39 7.27
N PHE A 94 19.33 -5.29 8.14
CA PHE A 94 19.11 -4.93 9.54
C PHE A 94 18.56 -3.51 9.70
N ARG A 95 19.04 -2.55 8.90
CA ARG A 95 18.54 -1.17 8.94
C ARG A 95 17.09 -1.09 8.46
N LEU A 96 16.73 -1.77 7.38
CA LEU A 96 15.34 -1.85 6.93
C LEU A 96 14.44 -2.49 7.97
N PHE A 97 14.90 -3.58 8.59
CA PHE A 97 14.22 -4.23 9.71
C PHE A 97 14.00 -3.26 10.88
N TYR A 98 15.06 -2.61 11.35
CA TYR A 98 14.99 -1.68 12.47
C TYR A 98 14.04 -0.52 12.19
N ASP A 99 14.16 0.12 11.03
CA ASP A 99 13.30 1.24 10.62
C ASP A 99 11.83 0.83 10.55
N THR A 100 11.55 -0.40 10.09
CA THR A 100 10.19 -0.93 10.00
C THR A 100 9.60 -1.22 11.39
N VAL A 101 10.36 -1.85 12.28
CA VAL A 101 9.92 -2.14 13.66
C VAL A 101 9.71 -0.83 14.42
N LYS A 102 10.65 0.12 14.31
CA LYS A 102 10.55 1.44 14.94
C LYS A 102 9.36 2.25 14.40
N GLY A 103 9.17 2.26 13.08
CA GLY A 103 8.03 2.91 12.44
C GLY A 103 6.68 2.31 12.83
N GLY A 104 6.66 1.04 13.19
CA GLY A 104 5.50 0.32 13.76
C GLY A 104 5.40 0.42 15.29
N ASP A 105 6.09 1.37 15.92
CA ASP A 105 6.05 1.61 17.37
C ASP A 105 6.40 0.35 18.19
N PHE A 106 7.35 -0.45 17.70
CA PHE A 106 7.85 -1.70 18.32
C PHE A 106 6.75 -2.75 18.60
N ARG A 107 5.67 -2.75 17.83
CA ARG A 107 4.52 -3.68 18.00
C ARG A 107 4.49 -4.82 17.00
N SER A 108 5.42 -4.82 16.05
CA SER A 108 5.52 -5.87 15.03
C SER A 108 6.17 -7.12 15.60
N ARG A 109 5.86 -8.27 15.00
CA ARG A 109 6.62 -9.49 15.26
C ARG A 109 7.97 -9.40 14.54
N GLU A 110 9.05 -9.25 15.29
CA GLU A 110 10.40 -8.98 14.78
C GLU A 110 10.88 -10.02 13.77
N ALA A 111 10.72 -11.32 14.06
CA ALA A 111 11.13 -12.37 13.15
C ALA A 111 10.49 -12.27 11.76
N ASN A 112 9.19 -11.89 11.69
CA ASN A 112 8.50 -11.72 10.41
C ASN A 112 9.01 -10.48 9.65
N VAL A 113 9.24 -9.37 10.37
CA VAL A 113 9.77 -8.15 9.75
C VAL A 113 11.21 -8.36 9.25
N TYR A 114 12.03 -9.07 10.02
CA TYR A 114 13.38 -9.41 9.56
C TYR A 114 13.37 -10.26 8.30
N ARG A 115 12.49 -11.28 8.26
CA ARG A 115 12.32 -12.08 7.04
C ARG A 115 11.88 -11.26 5.85
N LEU A 116 10.93 -10.33 6.04
CA LEU A 116 10.52 -9.41 4.99
C LEU A 116 11.70 -8.59 4.46
N ALA A 117 12.54 -8.06 5.35
CA ALA A 117 13.74 -7.31 4.97
C ALA A 117 14.74 -8.18 4.19
N GLN A 118 14.96 -9.44 4.62
CA GLN A 118 15.83 -10.39 3.90
C GLN A 118 15.34 -10.66 2.47
N VAL A 119 14.04 -10.95 2.28
CA VAL A 119 13.51 -11.30 0.95
C VAL A 119 13.28 -10.09 0.05
N SER A 120 13.29 -8.88 0.59
CA SER A 120 13.02 -7.64 -0.16
C SER A 120 13.91 -7.49 -1.39
N VAL A 121 15.19 -7.88 -1.27
CA VAL A 121 16.18 -7.82 -2.35
C VAL A 121 15.75 -8.70 -3.53
N ASN A 122 15.37 -9.95 -3.24
CA ASN A 122 14.96 -10.93 -4.25
C ASN A 122 13.60 -10.55 -4.89
N ILE A 123 12.70 -9.92 -4.12
CA ILE A 123 11.41 -9.44 -4.64
C ILE A 123 11.61 -8.41 -5.74
N ILE A 124 12.56 -7.47 -5.59
CA ILE A 124 12.86 -6.49 -6.64
C ILE A 124 13.37 -7.21 -7.90
N ASP A 125 14.29 -8.18 -7.76
CA ASP A 125 14.82 -8.93 -8.90
C ASP A 125 13.71 -9.72 -9.61
N GLN A 126 12.81 -10.34 -8.85
CA GLN A 126 11.64 -11.03 -9.40
C GLN A 126 10.73 -10.06 -10.17
N CYS A 127 10.44 -8.89 -9.62
CA CYS A 127 9.62 -7.88 -10.29
C CYS A 127 10.26 -7.40 -11.60
N VAL A 128 11.60 -7.22 -11.61
CA VAL A 128 12.34 -6.89 -12.85
C VAL A 128 12.21 -8.01 -13.87
N ALA A 129 12.38 -9.26 -13.45
CA ALA A 129 12.23 -10.43 -14.33
C ALA A 129 10.79 -10.57 -14.89
N GLN A 130 9.79 -10.12 -14.15
CA GLN A 130 8.38 -10.04 -14.57
C GLN A 130 8.08 -8.83 -15.47
N GLY A 131 9.10 -8.04 -15.84
CA GLY A 131 8.94 -6.91 -16.77
C GLY A 131 8.48 -5.60 -16.12
N VAL A 132 8.55 -5.46 -14.80
CA VAL A 132 8.22 -4.20 -14.11
C VAL A 132 9.23 -3.10 -14.51
N PRO A 133 8.79 -1.99 -15.14
CA PRO A 133 9.66 -0.96 -15.68
C PRO A 133 10.06 0.04 -14.58
N PHE A 134 10.82 -0.40 -13.61
CA PHE A 134 11.40 0.50 -12.62
C PHE A 134 12.26 1.57 -13.30
N ALA A 135 12.29 2.76 -12.71
CA ALA A 135 13.20 3.82 -13.12
C ALA A 135 14.66 3.32 -13.07
N ARG A 136 15.48 3.79 -14.02
CA ARG A 136 16.89 3.43 -14.12
C ARG A 136 17.76 4.68 -14.18
N GLU A 137 18.95 4.57 -13.63
CA GLU A 137 20.02 5.55 -13.80
C GLU A 137 20.62 5.44 -15.19
N TYR A 138 21.43 6.44 -15.56
CA TYR A 138 22.12 6.49 -16.86
C TYR A 138 22.95 5.22 -17.13
N GLY A 139 23.60 4.65 -16.10
CA GLY A 139 24.37 3.41 -16.20
C GLY A 139 23.54 2.13 -16.31
N GLY A 140 22.21 2.22 -16.32
CA GLY A 140 21.29 1.07 -16.46
C GLY A 140 20.94 0.36 -15.16
N LEU A 141 21.52 0.72 -14.02
CA LEU A 141 21.11 0.24 -12.72
C LEU A 141 19.72 0.78 -12.34
N LEU A 142 19.02 0.07 -11.47
CA LEU A 142 17.74 0.55 -10.97
C LEU A 142 17.95 1.80 -10.12
N ASP A 143 17.22 2.86 -10.47
CA ASP A 143 17.20 4.07 -9.66
C ASP A 143 16.39 3.84 -8.39
N ASN A 144 16.87 4.40 -7.29
CA ASN A 144 16.18 4.40 -6.00
C ASN A 144 16.33 5.74 -5.30
N ARG A 145 15.41 6.01 -4.39
CA ARG A 145 15.37 7.29 -3.69
C ARG A 145 15.03 7.13 -2.21
N SER A 146 15.38 8.11 -1.43
CA SER A 146 14.84 8.29 -0.09
C SER A 146 13.36 8.66 -0.16
N PHE A 147 12.53 8.09 0.69
CA PHE A 147 11.10 8.33 0.70
C PHE A 147 10.48 8.05 2.08
N GLY A 148 9.49 8.86 2.48
CA GLY A 148 8.69 8.61 3.67
C GLY A 148 9.45 8.64 5.00
N GLY A 149 10.47 9.51 5.13
CA GLY A 149 11.27 9.65 6.34
C GLY A 149 12.47 8.68 6.42
N ALA A 150 12.68 7.81 5.42
CA ALA A 150 13.90 7.02 5.33
C ALA A 150 15.10 7.94 5.00
N GLN A 151 16.17 7.79 5.75
CA GLN A 151 17.41 8.58 5.55
C GLN A 151 18.35 7.97 4.51
N VAL A 152 17.96 6.86 3.89
CA VAL A 152 18.72 6.14 2.88
C VAL A 152 17.88 5.91 1.64
N SER A 153 18.55 5.74 0.50
CA SER A 153 17.91 5.50 -0.79
C SER A 153 17.60 4.02 -0.95
N ARG A 154 16.36 3.62 -0.66
CA ARG A 154 15.90 2.23 -0.74
C ARG A 154 14.58 2.03 -1.47
N THR A 155 13.95 3.12 -1.94
CA THR A 155 12.63 3.06 -2.59
C THR A 155 12.76 2.95 -4.09
N PHE A 156 12.44 1.80 -4.65
CA PHE A 156 12.37 1.53 -6.09
C PHE A 156 11.01 1.95 -6.62
N TYR A 157 10.94 2.58 -7.79
CA TYR A 157 9.71 3.22 -8.27
C TYR A 157 9.58 3.19 -9.79
N ALA A 158 8.34 3.32 -10.26
CA ALA A 158 7.98 3.48 -11.67
C ALA A 158 7.15 4.78 -11.85
N ARG A 159 7.74 5.91 -11.54
CA ARG A 159 7.28 7.31 -11.75
C ARG A 159 5.76 7.50 -11.60
N GLY A 160 5.23 7.32 -10.39
CA GLY A 160 3.81 7.51 -10.07
C GLY A 160 2.88 6.34 -10.44
N GLN A 161 3.40 5.29 -11.06
CA GLN A 161 2.63 4.11 -11.48
C GLN A 161 3.15 2.81 -10.86
N THR A 162 3.89 2.89 -9.76
CA THR A 162 4.60 1.73 -9.20
C THR A 162 3.65 0.58 -8.88
N GLY A 163 2.54 0.84 -8.22
CA GLY A 163 1.57 -0.21 -7.88
C GLY A 163 0.91 -0.84 -9.11
N GLN A 164 0.58 -0.03 -10.11
CA GLN A 164 0.03 -0.51 -11.38
C GLN A 164 1.02 -1.46 -12.08
N GLN A 165 2.28 -1.06 -12.19
CA GLN A 165 3.30 -1.84 -12.87
C GLN A 165 3.64 -3.14 -12.11
N LEU A 166 3.71 -3.09 -10.78
CA LEU A 166 3.88 -4.27 -9.94
C LEU A 166 2.70 -5.24 -10.10
N LEU A 167 1.46 -4.72 -10.09
CA LEU A 167 0.27 -5.55 -10.29
C LEU A 167 0.26 -6.21 -11.66
N LEU A 168 0.61 -5.47 -12.72
CA LEU A 168 0.69 -6.02 -14.08
C LEU A 168 1.77 -7.10 -14.20
N GLY A 169 2.93 -6.93 -13.56
CA GLY A 169 3.97 -7.95 -13.51
C GLY A 169 3.49 -9.24 -12.84
N ALA A 170 2.85 -9.13 -11.66
CA ALA A 170 2.27 -10.29 -10.98
C ALA A 170 1.12 -10.92 -11.78
N TYR A 171 0.31 -10.10 -12.45
CA TYR A 171 -0.78 -10.56 -13.30
C TYR A 171 -0.29 -11.33 -14.52
N GLN A 172 0.78 -10.89 -15.18
CA GLN A 172 1.39 -11.64 -16.29
C GLN A 172 1.85 -13.04 -15.86
N ALA A 173 2.49 -13.13 -14.69
CA ALA A 173 2.89 -14.42 -14.12
C ALA A 173 1.67 -15.31 -13.81
N LEU A 174 0.59 -14.73 -13.29
CA LEU A 174 -0.67 -15.41 -13.01
C LEU A 174 -1.33 -15.92 -14.31
N GLU A 175 -1.45 -15.08 -15.33
CA GLU A 175 -2.03 -15.43 -16.62
C GLU A 175 -1.29 -16.59 -17.29
N ARG A 176 0.03 -16.63 -17.18
CA ARG A 176 0.82 -17.76 -17.64
C ARG A 176 0.39 -19.08 -16.97
N GLN A 177 0.15 -19.06 -15.67
CA GLN A 177 -0.28 -20.25 -14.94
C GLN A 177 -1.73 -20.64 -15.24
N ILE A 178 -2.60 -19.66 -15.50
CA ILE A 178 -3.97 -19.91 -15.98
C ILE A 178 -3.90 -20.59 -17.35
N GLY A 179 -3.08 -20.06 -18.27
CA GLY A 179 -2.88 -20.66 -19.61
C GLY A 179 -2.30 -22.08 -19.59
N LEU A 180 -1.51 -22.42 -18.56
CA LEU A 180 -0.97 -23.76 -18.33
C LEU A 180 -1.96 -24.70 -17.59
N GLY A 181 -3.09 -24.19 -17.13
CA GLY A 181 -4.10 -24.96 -16.41
C GLY A 181 -3.74 -25.30 -14.93
N THR A 182 -2.66 -24.73 -14.39
CA THR A 182 -2.29 -24.93 -12.98
C THR A 182 -3.04 -24.00 -12.02
N VAL A 183 -3.58 -22.89 -12.54
CA VAL A 183 -4.43 -21.96 -11.81
C VAL A 183 -5.78 -21.83 -12.51
N THR A 184 -6.86 -21.99 -11.74
CA THR A 184 -8.23 -21.67 -12.17
C THR A 184 -8.61 -20.32 -11.56
N MET A 185 -9.06 -19.38 -12.40
CA MET A 185 -9.50 -18.06 -11.95
C MET A 185 -11.03 -18.02 -11.86
N ASN A 186 -11.54 -17.59 -10.68
CA ASN A 186 -12.95 -17.40 -10.40
C ASN A 186 -13.20 -15.90 -10.14
N GLU A 187 -13.68 -15.20 -11.16
CA GLU A 187 -14.00 -13.78 -11.09
C GLU A 187 -15.41 -13.56 -10.57
N ARG A 188 -15.71 -12.32 -10.12
CA ARG A 188 -17.03 -11.93 -9.56
C ARG A 188 -17.53 -12.90 -8.49
N THR A 189 -16.60 -13.42 -7.69
CA THR A 189 -16.89 -14.44 -6.67
C THR A 189 -16.52 -13.91 -5.29
N GLU A 190 -17.51 -13.85 -4.40
CA GLU A 190 -17.36 -13.38 -3.02
C GLU A 190 -17.17 -14.56 -2.07
N MET A 191 -16.16 -14.51 -1.20
CA MET A 191 -16.03 -15.46 -0.11
C MET A 191 -17.03 -15.13 1.02
N LEU A 192 -17.93 -16.05 1.29
CA LEU A 192 -18.94 -15.91 2.36
C LEU A 192 -18.49 -16.49 3.69
N ASP A 193 -17.74 -17.60 3.68
CA ASP A 193 -17.29 -18.26 4.91
C ASP A 193 -16.04 -19.12 4.69
N LEU A 194 -15.36 -19.46 5.80
CA LEU A 194 -14.24 -20.40 5.83
C LEU A 194 -14.75 -21.76 6.35
N ILE A 195 -14.40 -22.83 5.66
CA ILE A 195 -14.69 -24.19 6.09
C ILE A 195 -13.54 -24.68 6.95
N VAL A 196 -13.85 -25.04 8.19
CA VAL A 196 -12.89 -25.59 9.15
C VAL A 196 -13.35 -26.98 9.57
N VAL A 197 -12.47 -27.98 9.40
CA VAL A 197 -12.68 -29.34 9.82
C VAL A 197 -11.51 -29.76 10.70
N ASP A 198 -11.76 -30.26 11.88
CA ASP A 198 -10.76 -30.69 12.87
C ASP A 198 -9.69 -29.61 13.15
N GLY A 199 -10.12 -28.33 13.22
CA GLY A 199 -9.25 -27.19 13.48
C GLY A 199 -8.38 -26.77 12.28
N GLN A 200 -8.57 -27.33 11.10
CA GLN A 200 -7.84 -27.02 9.88
C GLN A 200 -8.75 -26.34 8.85
N ALA A 201 -8.24 -25.32 8.18
CA ALA A 201 -8.92 -24.69 7.04
C ALA A 201 -8.93 -25.67 5.87
N ARG A 202 -10.12 -26.08 5.44
CA ARG A 202 -10.35 -27.11 4.41
C ARG A 202 -11.12 -26.62 3.20
N GLY A 203 -11.41 -25.34 3.13
CA GLY A 203 -12.12 -24.78 2.00
C GLY A 203 -12.79 -23.46 2.31
N ILE A 204 -13.59 -23.01 1.36
CA ILE A 204 -14.39 -21.80 1.47
C ILE A 204 -15.80 -22.02 0.91
N VAL A 205 -16.74 -21.21 1.37
CA VAL A 205 -18.06 -21.05 0.77
C VAL A 205 -18.05 -19.73 0.00
N THR A 206 -18.52 -19.75 -1.22
CA THR A 206 -18.57 -18.57 -2.09
C THR A 206 -19.97 -18.27 -2.59
N ARG A 207 -20.14 -17.04 -3.06
CA ARG A 207 -21.31 -16.61 -3.84
C ARG A 207 -20.83 -16.03 -5.16
N ASP A 208 -21.36 -16.55 -6.26
CA ASP A 208 -21.25 -15.90 -7.56
C ASP A 208 -22.06 -14.59 -7.53
N LEU A 209 -21.46 -13.49 -7.95
CA LEU A 209 -22.09 -12.16 -7.92
C LEU A 209 -22.94 -11.88 -9.16
N CYS A 210 -22.93 -12.77 -10.17
CA CYS A 210 -23.73 -12.62 -11.36
C CYS A 210 -25.11 -13.26 -11.20
N ASP A 211 -25.16 -14.49 -10.66
CA ASP A 211 -26.39 -15.27 -10.55
C ASP A 211 -26.80 -15.57 -9.09
N GLY A 212 -25.95 -15.25 -8.12
CA GLY A 212 -26.19 -15.48 -6.70
C GLY A 212 -25.97 -16.92 -6.24
N LYS A 213 -25.45 -17.80 -7.08
CA LYS A 213 -25.20 -19.22 -6.75
C LYS A 213 -24.23 -19.34 -5.58
N ILE A 214 -24.58 -20.22 -4.63
CA ILE A 214 -23.70 -20.57 -3.51
C ILE A 214 -22.95 -21.85 -3.85
N GLU A 215 -21.63 -21.81 -3.71
CA GLU A 215 -20.74 -22.92 -4.00
C GLU A 215 -19.79 -23.22 -2.85
N VAL A 216 -19.36 -24.48 -2.78
CA VAL A 216 -18.37 -24.96 -1.82
C VAL A 216 -17.11 -25.37 -2.58
N HIS A 217 -15.98 -24.82 -2.16
CA HIS A 217 -14.67 -25.15 -2.72
C HIS A 217 -13.81 -25.79 -1.63
N ILE A 218 -13.32 -26.98 -1.90
CA ILE A 218 -12.48 -27.74 -0.95
C ILE A 218 -11.02 -27.59 -1.35
N GLY A 219 -10.16 -27.39 -0.35
CA GLY A 219 -8.72 -27.25 -0.53
C GLY A 219 -7.93 -27.72 0.69
N ASP A 220 -6.67 -28.00 0.46
CA ASP A 220 -5.72 -28.42 1.50
C ASP A 220 -5.15 -27.23 2.29
N ALA A 221 -5.17 -26.03 1.69
CA ALA A 221 -4.80 -24.79 2.35
C ALA A 221 -5.60 -23.62 1.76
N VAL A 222 -5.81 -22.58 2.58
CA VAL A 222 -6.48 -21.34 2.18
C VAL A 222 -5.55 -20.15 2.46
N VAL A 223 -5.27 -19.38 1.43
CA VAL A 223 -4.50 -18.13 1.49
C VAL A 223 -5.47 -16.96 1.37
N LEU A 224 -5.59 -16.14 2.40
CA LEU A 224 -6.36 -14.91 2.37
C LEU A 224 -5.44 -13.73 1.96
N ALA A 225 -5.67 -13.20 0.77
CA ALA A 225 -4.93 -12.08 0.19
C ALA A 225 -5.86 -10.93 -0.22
N THR A 226 -6.86 -10.65 0.61
CA THR A 226 -7.98 -9.74 0.32
C THR A 226 -7.64 -8.27 0.56
N GLY A 227 -6.38 -7.95 0.84
CA GLY A 227 -5.90 -6.59 1.06
C GLY A 227 -6.26 -6.04 2.44
N GLY A 228 -6.20 -4.73 2.57
CA GLY A 228 -6.52 -4.04 3.82
C GLY A 228 -8.02 -3.89 4.07
N TYR A 229 -8.34 -3.23 5.17
CA TYR A 229 -9.73 -3.01 5.63
C TYR A 229 -10.06 -1.52 5.82
N GLY A 230 -9.47 -0.66 4.99
CA GLY A 230 -9.65 0.80 5.08
C GLY A 230 -11.11 1.24 5.02
N ASN A 231 -11.97 0.51 4.31
CA ASN A 231 -13.40 0.85 4.22
C ASN A 231 -14.23 0.51 5.49
N VAL A 232 -13.60 0.01 6.54
CA VAL A 232 -14.20 -0.03 7.88
C VAL A 232 -14.22 1.37 8.50
N PHE A 233 -13.34 2.25 8.05
CA PHE A 233 -13.22 3.63 8.54
C PHE A 233 -13.98 4.60 7.64
N TYR A 234 -14.40 5.72 8.20
CA TYR A 234 -15.21 6.74 7.52
C TYR A 234 -14.51 7.34 6.29
N LEU A 235 -13.23 7.71 6.43
CA LEU A 235 -12.44 8.26 5.32
C LEU A 235 -11.41 7.23 4.87
N SER A 236 -11.52 6.77 3.64
CA SER A 236 -10.62 5.76 3.08
C SER A 236 -10.25 6.05 1.65
N THR A 237 -8.98 5.77 1.32
CA THR A 237 -8.45 5.77 -0.04
C THR A 237 -8.53 4.39 -0.68
N ASN A 238 -8.90 3.36 0.08
CA ASN A 238 -8.95 1.97 -0.39
C ASN A 238 -10.14 1.71 -1.31
N ALA A 239 -9.97 0.80 -2.26
CA ALA A 239 -11.06 0.30 -3.08
C ALA A 239 -12.16 -0.34 -2.21
N LYS A 240 -13.42 -0.28 -2.66
CA LYS A 240 -14.58 -0.74 -1.87
C LYS A 240 -14.51 -2.21 -1.44
N GLY A 241 -13.81 -3.06 -2.19
CA GLY A 241 -13.54 -4.44 -1.82
C GLY A 241 -12.64 -4.62 -0.59
N CYS A 242 -11.96 -3.56 -0.13
CA CYS A 242 -11.14 -3.58 1.09
C CYS A 242 -12.00 -3.35 2.33
N ASN A 243 -12.95 -4.25 2.60
CA ASN A 243 -14.02 -4.09 3.60
C ASN A 243 -13.95 -5.08 4.77
N ALA A 244 -12.89 -5.87 4.87
CA ALA A 244 -12.66 -6.89 5.90
C ALA A 244 -13.61 -8.09 5.92
N THR A 245 -14.55 -8.25 4.99
CA THR A 245 -15.56 -9.33 5.06
C THR A 245 -14.91 -10.72 5.18
N ALA A 246 -13.98 -11.08 4.29
CA ALA A 246 -13.33 -12.38 4.32
C ALA A 246 -12.46 -12.56 5.58
N ILE A 247 -11.74 -11.52 6.00
CA ILE A 247 -10.92 -11.51 7.22
C ILE A 247 -11.81 -11.76 8.45
N TRP A 248 -12.95 -11.06 8.52
CA TRP A 248 -13.92 -11.23 9.61
C TRP A 248 -14.50 -12.64 9.68
N ARG A 249 -14.83 -13.24 8.52
CA ARG A 249 -15.33 -14.63 8.46
C ARG A 249 -14.30 -15.62 8.97
N ALA A 250 -13.05 -15.49 8.53
CA ALA A 250 -11.96 -16.33 9.01
C ALA A 250 -11.73 -16.16 10.54
N TYR A 251 -11.74 -14.92 11.04
CA TYR A 251 -11.63 -14.63 12.46
C TYR A 251 -12.75 -15.32 13.27
N LYS A 252 -13.99 -15.24 12.83
CA LYS A 252 -15.12 -15.95 13.48
C LYS A 252 -14.96 -17.47 13.49
N ARG A 253 -14.18 -18.02 12.58
CA ARG A 253 -13.86 -19.47 12.51
C ARG A 253 -12.61 -19.85 13.31
N GLY A 254 -12.03 -18.91 14.06
CA GLY A 254 -10.91 -19.14 14.97
C GLY A 254 -9.55 -18.74 14.44
N ALA A 255 -9.47 -18.11 13.25
CA ALA A 255 -8.21 -17.53 12.78
C ALA A 255 -7.77 -16.39 13.70
N LEU A 256 -6.48 -16.32 13.98
CA LEU A 256 -5.91 -15.23 14.77
C LEU A 256 -5.80 -13.96 13.92
N PHE A 257 -6.14 -12.82 14.52
CA PHE A 257 -5.99 -11.51 13.91
C PHE A 257 -4.82 -10.77 14.57
N ALA A 258 -3.78 -10.48 13.79
CA ALA A 258 -2.57 -9.83 14.27
C ALA A 258 -2.56 -8.35 13.95
N ASN A 259 -1.97 -7.55 14.85
CA ASN A 259 -1.71 -6.12 14.67
C ASN A 259 -2.95 -5.29 14.27
N PRO A 260 -4.11 -5.42 14.93
CA PRO A 260 -5.34 -4.71 14.56
C PRO A 260 -5.24 -3.18 14.72
N CYS A 261 -4.25 -2.71 15.47
CA CYS A 261 -4.01 -1.28 15.68
C CYS A 261 -3.23 -0.61 14.54
N PHE A 262 -2.70 -1.36 13.59
CA PHE A 262 -1.94 -0.80 12.48
C PHE A 262 -2.87 -0.29 11.39
N THR A 263 -3.13 1.00 11.43
CA THR A 263 -3.79 1.74 10.37
C THR A 263 -2.80 2.73 9.78
N GLN A 264 -2.62 2.71 8.46
CA GLN A 264 -1.82 3.70 7.78
C GLN A 264 -2.70 4.88 7.37
N ILE A 265 -2.28 6.10 7.74
CA ILE A 265 -2.94 7.33 7.33
C ILE A 265 -2.05 8.03 6.31
N HIS A 266 -2.63 8.40 5.17
CA HIS A 266 -1.93 9.11 4.10
C HIS A 266 -2.23 10.62 4.19
N PRO A 267 -1.21 11.48 4.33
CA PRO A 267 -1.42 12.91 4.60
C PRO A 267 -1.85 13.73 3.38
N THR A 268 -1.67 13.21 2.16
CA THR A 268 -1.86 13.95 0.91
C THR A 268 -3.02 13.41 0.07
N CYS A 269 -4.17 13.19 0.68
CA CYS A 269 -5.37 12.80 -0.06
C CYS A 269 -6.16 14.04 -0.48
N ILE A 270 -6.78 14.00 -1.65
CA ILE A 270 -7.72 15.02 -2.09
C ILE A 270 -8.98 14.92 -1.22
N PRO A 271 -9.45 16.00 -0.58
CA PRO A 271 -10.72 16.02 0.14
C PRO A 271 -11.89 15.62 -0.76
N VAL A 272 -13.03 15.31 -0.16
CA VAL A 272 -14.25 15.02 -0.92
C VAL A 272 -14.55 16.16 -1.89
N ALA A 273 -14.64 15.84 -3.18
CA ALA A 273 -14.90 16.76 -4.27
C ALA A 273 -16.11 16.26 -5.09
N GLY A 274 -17.32 16.50 -4.58
CA GLY A 274 -18.58 16.12 -5.23
C GLY A 274 -19.31 14.94 -4.57
N GLU A 275 -20.58 14.78 -4.90
CA GLU A 275 -21.52 13.85 -4.25
C GLU A 275 -21.25 12.37 -4.60
N TYR A 276 -20.65 12.10 -5.76
CA TYR A 276 -20.51 10.74 -6.31
C TYR A 276 -19.13 10.13 -6.09
N GLN A 277 -18.27 10.78 -5.31
CA GLN A 277 -16.93 10.26 -5.03
C GLN A 277 -17.01 9.05 -4.10
N SER A 278 -16.72 7.87 -4.62
CA SER A 278 -16.82 6.60 -3.88
C SER A 278 -15.71 6.36 -2.87
N LYS A 279 -14.58 7.05 -3.00
CA LYS A 279 -13.39 6.99 -2.12
C LYS A 279 -12.58 8.27 -2.25
N LEU A 280 -11.75 8.58 -1.27
CA LEU A 280 -10.79 9.68 -1.40
C LEU A 280 -9.66 9.30 -2.37
N THR A 281 -9.20 10.25 -3.15
CA THR A 281 -8.08 10.05 -4.07
C THR A 281 -6.77 10.36 -3.38
N LEU A 282 -5.89 9.36 -3.36
CA LEU A 282 -4.55 9.49 -2.82
C LEU A 282 -3.65 10.21 -3.83
N MET A 283 -2.90 11.21 -3.35
CA MET A 283 -1.85 11.89 -4.10
C MET A 283 -0.47 11.44 -3.61
N SER A 284 0.50 11.41 -4.51
CA SER A 284 1.87 11.03 -4.14
C SER A 284 2.44 11.98 -3.07
N GLU A 285 3.04 11.41 -2.03
CA GLU A 285 3.75 12.20 -1.00
C GLU A 285 4.97 12.95 -1.53
N SER A 286 5.48 12.58 -2.71
CA SER A 286 6.56 13.33 -3.36
C SER A 286 6.20 14.80 -3.59
N LEU A 287 4.93 15.16 -3.61
CA LEU A 287 4.47 16.55 -3.64
C LEU A 287 5.02 17.37 -2.46
N ARG A 288 5.24 16.75 -1.31
CA ARG A 288 5.80 17.41 -0.12
C ARG A 288 7.29 17.75 -0.23
N ASN A 289 7.99 17.25 -1.25
CA ASN A 289 9.40 17.56 -1.46
C ASN A 289 9.60 19.01 -1.91
N ASP A 290 8.68 19.55 -2.68
CA ASP A 290 8.75 20.91 -3.21
C ASP A 290 7.56 21.78 -2.75
N GLY A 291 6.43 21.17 -2.38
CA GLY A 291 5.26 21.88 -1.85
C GLY A 291 5.37 22.18 -0.37
N ARG A 292 4.92 23.38 0.06
CA ARG A 292 4.87 23.80 1.46
C ARG A 292 3.46 23.67 2.02
N ILE A 293 3.35 23.10 3.22
CA ILE A 293 2.04 22.86 3.88
C ILE A 293 1.76 23.99 4.88
N TRP A 294 0.60 24.60 4.77
CA TRP A 294 0.16 25.66 5.67
C TRP A 294 -1.34 25.72 5.90
N VAL A 295 -1.75 26.43 6.94
CA VAL A 295 -3.13 26.82 7.24
C VAL A 295 -3.17 28.32 7.58
N PRO A 296 -4.34 28.99 7.48
CA PRO A 296 -4.50 30.34 8.03
C PRO A 296 -4.23 30.34 9.54
N LYS A 297 -3.61 31.40 10.07
CA LYS A 297 -3.41 31.56 11.52
C LYS A 297 -4.74 31.73 12.26
N THR A 298 -5.70 32.41 11.63
CA THR A 298 -7.01 32.71 12.21
C THR A 298 -7.98 31.54 11.97
N PRO A 299 -8.57 30.95 13.00
CA PRO A 299 -9.63 29.94 12.84
C PRO A 299 -10.83 30.49 12.06
N GLY A 300 -11.41 29.65 11.20
CA GLY A 300 -12.58 30.01 10.40
C GLY A 300 -12.32 30.98 9.23
N ASP A 301 -11.07 31.25 8.90
CA ASP A 301 -10.72 32.10 7.76
C ASP A 301 -11.10 31.40 6.44
N LYS A 302 -12.04 31.97 5.71
CA LYS A 302 -12.56 31.47 4.42
C LYS A 302 -12.11 32.29 3.22
N ARG A 303 -11.17 33.22 3.41
CA ARG A 303 -10.62 33.99 2.30
C ARG A 303 -9.96 33.08 1.26
N PRO A 304 -10.00 33.45 -0.03
CA PRO A 304 -9.20 32.76 -1.04
C PRO A 304 -7.72 32.72 -0.65
N PRO A 305 -6.99 31.60 -0.87
CA PRO A 305 -5.60 31.45 -0.42
C PRO A 305 -4.66 32.53 -0.94
N ALA A 306 -4.93 33.05 -2.16
CA ALA A 306 -4.14 34.15 -2.75
C ALA A 306 -4.28 35.49 -2.01
N SER A 307 -5.38 35.69 -1.28
CA SER A 307 -5.65 36.92 -0.51
C SER A 307 -5.14 36.87 0.94
N ILE A 308 -4.62 35.71 1.38
CA ILE A 308 -4.05 35.53 2.73
C ILE A 308 -2.55 35.90 2.67
N PRO A 309 -2.11 36.98 3.34
CA PRO A 309 -0.72 37.39 3.36
C PRO A 309 0.19 36.32 3.97
N GLU A 310 1.47 36.34 3.64
CA GLU A 310 2.46 35.36 4.10
C GLU A 310 2.59 35.36 5.64
N ASP A 311 2.51 36.52 6.27
CA ASP A 311 2.57 36.66 7.72
C ASP A 311 1.32 36.18 8.47
N GLU A 312 0.21 35.95 7.76
CA GLU A 312 -1.02 35.32 8.28
C GLU A 312 -1.09 33.81 8.02
N ARG A 313 -0.08 33.23 7.34
CA ARG A 313 0.03 31.79 7.10
C ARG A 313 0.80 31.11 8.23
N ASP A 314 0.34 29.94 8.66
CA ASP A 314 1.06 29.09 9.60
C ASP A 314 1.60 27.84 8.87
N TYR A 315 2.88 27.80 8.65
CA TYR A 315 3.61 26.64 8.14
C TYR A 315 3.88 25.68 9.32
N TYR A 316 2.83 25.12 9.85
CA TYR A 316 2.80 24.42 11.14
C TYR A 316 3.77 23.22 11.23
N LEU A 317 4.05 22.51 10.12
CA LEU A 317 5.03 21.41 10.11
C LEU A 317 6.46 21.94 10.25
N GLU A 318 6.80 23.01 9.53
CA GLU A 318 8.12 23.65 9.61
C GLU A 318 8.35 24.24 11.01
N ARG A 319 7.32 24.85 11.60
CA ARG A 319 7.38 25.43 12.94
C ARG A 319 7.50 24.38 14.03
N ARG A 320 6.73 23.28 13.96
CA ARG A 320 6.72 22.22 14.97
C ARG A 320 7.91 21.26 14.86
N TYR A 321 8.39 21.03 13.65
CA TYR A 321 9.40 20.02 13.33
C TYR A 321 10.50 20.61 12.42
N PRO A 322 11.29 21.59 12.91
CA PRO A 322 12.22 22.35 12.06
C PRO A 322 13.28 21.46 11.38
N SER A 323 13.64 20.32 11.95
CA SER A 323 14.62 19.39 11.37
C SER A 323 14.13 18.65 10.14
N PHE A 324 12.82 18.48 9.97
CA PHE A 324 12.20 17.72 8.88
C PHE A 324 11.26 18.57 8.03
N GLY A 325 10.68 19.62 8.60
CA GLY A 325 9.70 20.48 7.92
C GLY A 325 8.54 19.69 7.30
N ASN A 326 8.29 19.91 6.04
CA ASN A 326 7.22 19.21 5.31
C ASN A 326 7.50 17.71 5.07
N LEU A 327 8.73 17.24 5.33
CA LEU A 327 9.14 15.85 5.11
C LEU A 327 9.05 14.96 6.37
N VAL A 328 8.38 15.42 7.41
CA VAL A 328 8.08 14.57 8.59
C VAL A 328 7.38 13.27 8.18
N PRO A 329 7.53 12.17 8.96
CA PRO A 329 6.82 10.91 8.72
C PRO A 329 5.32 11.09 8.53
N ARG A 330 4.69 10.16 7.80
CA ARG A 330 3.27 10.22 7.42
C ARG A 330 2.33 10.40 8.59
N ASP A 331 2.54 9.63 9.64
CA ASP A 331 1.71 9.65 10.85
C ASP A 331 1.79 11.00 11.56
N ILE A 332 2.98 11.60 11.62
CA ILE A 332 3.19 12.93 12.20
C ILE A 332 2.50 13.99 11.36
N ALA A 333 2.72 13.99 10.03
CA ALA A 333 2.08 14.94 9.13
C ALA A 333 0.54 14.84 9.19
N SER A 334 0.01 13.62 9.23
CA SER A 334 -1.42 13.34 9.28
C SER A 334 -2.06 13.81 10.59
N ARG A 335 -1.45 13.47 11.73
CA ARG A 335 -1.94 13.92 13.05
C ARG A 335 -1.88 15.45 13.18
N ALA A 336 -0.80 16.05 12.68
CA ALA A 336 -0.67 17.50 12.70
C ALA A 336 -1.73 18.19 11.83
N ALA A 337 -1.97 17.72 10.60
CA ALA A 337 -3.01 18.25 9.73
C ALA A 337 -4.41 18.12 10.35
N LYS A 338 -4.72 16.94 10.94
CA LYS A 338 -5.98 16.75 11.64
C LYS A 338 -6.14 17.71 12.82
N ALA A 339 -5.11 17.90 13.63
CA ALA A 339 -5.15 18.84 14.75
C ALA A 339 -5.41 20.28 14.30
N GLU A 340 -4.86 20.69 13.15
CA GLU A 340 -5.16 22.01 12.57
C GLU A 340 -6.63 22.14 12.14
N CYS A 341 -7.18 21.11 11.51
CA CYS A 341 -8.60 21.08 11.15
C CYS A 341 -9.50 21.09 12.39
N ASP A 342 -9.19 20.28 13.41
CA ASP A 342 -9.96 20.22 14.67
C ASP A 342 -9.90 21.55 15.46
N SER A 343 -8.83 22.32 15.32
CA SER A 343 -8.72 23.67 15.91
C SER A 343 -9.51 24.76 15.17
N GLY A 344 -10.23 24.40 14.10
CA GLY A 344 -11.00 25.32 13.27
C GLY A 344 -10.18 26.07 12.23
N ARG A 345 -8.91 25.72 12.03
CA ARG A 345 -8.02 26.31 11.00
C ARG A 345 -8.01 25.54 9.69
N GLY A 346 -8.80 24.48 9.60
CA GLY A 346 -8.98 23.72 8.37
C GLY A 346 -9.58 24.54 7.25
N VAL A 347 -9.19 24.25 6.03
CA VAL A 347 -9.59 24.96 4.82
C VAL A 347 -10.55 24.16 3.95
N GLY A 348 -11.14 24.82 2.94
CA GLY A 348 -12.18 24.25 2.09
C GLY A 348 -13.58 24.38 2.72
N GLU A 349 -14.61 23.95 2.00
CA GLU A 349 -16.00 24.06 2.42
C GLU A 349 -16.27 23.32 3.73
N THR A 350 -15.71 22.14 3.88
CA THR A 350 -15.90 21.27 5.05
C THR A 350 -14.98 21.60 6.22
N GLY A 351 -13.98 22.47 6.03
CA GLY A 351 -12.91 22.67 7.01
C GLY A 351 -11.99 21.44 7.20
N LEU A 352 -12.15 20.42 6.37
CA LEU A 352 -11.33 19.21 6.38
C LEU A 352 -10.29 19.27 5.27
N GLY A 353 -9.34 20.19 5.40
CA GLY A 353 -8.22 20.35 4.48
C GLY A 353 -7.13 21.24 5.05
N VAL A 354 -5.94 21.09 4.51
CA VAL A 354 -4.81 22.01 4.66
C VAL A 354 -4.29 22.37 3.30
N TYR A 355 -3.63 23.51 3.13
CA TYR A 355 -3.03 23.89 1.85
C TYR A 355 -1.68 23.21 1.64
N LEU A 356 -1.44 22.75 0.41
CA LEU A 356 -0.14 22.34 -0.12
C LEU A 356 0.20 23.28 -1.29
N ASP A 357 1.15 24.17 -1.10
CA ASP A 357 1.44 25.32 -1.93
C ASP A 357 2.75 25.17 -2.69
N PHE A 358 2.69 25.30 -4.01
CA PHE A 358 3.83 25.21 -4.90
C PHE A 358 4.34 26.58 -5.39
N SER A 359 3.74 27.68 -4.95
CA SER A 359 4.05 29.04 -5.44
C SER A 359 5.54 29.39 -5.29
N GLU A 360 6.17 29.04 -4.16
CA GLU A 360 7.60 29.25 -3.93
C GLU A 360 8.46 28.35 -4.81
N ALA A 361 8.12 27.06 -4.91
CA ALA A 361 8.85 26.13 -5.74
C ALA A 361 8.80 26.52 -7.24
N ILE A 362 7.64 26.98 -7.70
CA ILE A 362 7.47 27.49 -9.07
C ILE A 362 8.33 28.73 -9.31
N LYS A 363 8.40 29.66 -8.35
CA LYS A 363 9.28 30.85 -8.45
C LYS A 363 10.76 30.46 -8.48
N ARG A 364 11.17 29.49 -7.67
CA ARG A 364 12.56 29.05 -7.52
C ARG A 364 13.05 28.17 -8.67
N LEU A 365 12.24 27.21 -9.12
CA LEU A 365 12.64 26.18 -10.08
C LEU A 365 12.09 26.41 -11.51
N GLY A 366 11.08 27.25 -11.64
CA GLY A 366 10.34 27.46 -12.88
C GLY A 366 9.19 26.44 -13.08
N LYS A 367 8.13 26.89 -13.75
CA LYS A 367 6.94 26.09 -14.04
C LYS A 367 7.27 24.80 -14.81
N GLN A 368 8.19 24.88 -15.77
CA GLN A 368 8.58 23.72 -16.58
C GLN A 368 9.18 22.61 -15.72
N LYS A 369 10.08 22.92 -14.80
CA LYS A 369 10.71 21.93 -13.92
C LYS A 369 9.72 21.28 -12.96
N ILE A 370 8.76 22.06 -12.46
CA ILE A 370 7.65 21.53 -11.64
C ILE A 370 6.74 20.62 -12.48
N ALA A 371 6.44 20.98 -13.72
CA ALA A 371 5.65 20.16 -14.63
C ALA A 371 6.34 18.81 -14.96
N GLU A 372 7.67 18.82 -15.18
CA GLU A 372 8.45 17.59 -15.38
C GLU A 372 8.36 16.63 -14.17
N ARG A 373 8.29 17.17 -12.94
CA ARG A 373 8.24 16.39 -11.70
C ARG A 373 6.82 15.93 -11.34
N TYR A 374 5.84 16.79 -11.48
CA TYR A 374 4.51 16.64 -10.89
C TYR A 374 3.34 16.87 -11.84
N GLY A 375 3.59 17.18 -13.12
CA GLY A 375 2.54 17.60 -14.05
C GLY A 375 1.36 16.64 -14.15
N ASN A 376 1.63 15.34 -14.18
CA ASN A 376 0.57 14.31 -14.19
C ASN A 376 -0.26 14.29 -12.89
N LEU A 377 0.35 14.61 -11.74
CA LEU A 377 -0.35 14.69 -10.45
C LEU A 377 -1.19 15.97 -10.38
N PHE A 378 -0.67 17.08 -10.90
CA PHE A 378 -1.41 18.33 -11.00
C PHE A 378 -2.62 18.20 -11.93
N GLU A 379 -2.45 17.60 -13.08
CA GLU A 379 -3.56 17.28 -14.00
C GLU A 379 -4.62 16.41 -13.35
N MET A 380 -4.21 15.38 -12.62
CA MET A 380 -5.16 14.52 -11.88
C MET A 380 -5.92 15.33 -10.83
N TYR A 381 -5.25 16.20 -10.08
CA TYR A 381 -5.89 17.07 -9.08
C TYR A 381 -6.89 18.02 -9.75
N GLU A 382 -6.49 18.71 -10.80
CA GLU A 382 -7.32 19.65 -11.55
C GLU A 382 -8.57 18.98 -12.13
N ARG A 383 -8.43 17.78 -12.70
CA ARG A 383 -9.58 17.01 -13.22
C ARG A 383 -10.58 16.62 -12.14
N ILE A 384 -10.15 16.42 -10.90
CA ILE A 384 -11.02 16.04 -9.79
C ILE A 384 -11.67 17.26 -9.12
N THR A 385 -10.90 18.34 -8.94
CA THR A 385 -11.30 19.48 -8.13
C THR A 385 -11.71 20.70 -8.94
N GLY A 386 -11.30 20.77 -10.21
CA GLY A 386 -11.45 21.97 -11.05
C GLY A 386 -10.45 23.09 -10.72
N GLU A 387 -9.49 22.85 -9.80
CA GLU A 387 -8.51 23.85 -9.37
C GLU A 387 -7.13 23.56 -9.99
N ASN A 388 -6.49 24.59 -10.56
CA ASN A 388 -5.16 24.47 -11.17
C ASN A 388 -4.04 24.66 -10.13
N PRO A 389 -3.25 23.62 -9.80
CA PRO A 389 -2.19 23.71 -8.79
C PRO A 389 -1.04 24.65 -9.13
N TYR A 390 -0.93 25.09 -10.39
CA TYR A 390 0.05 26.14 -10.78
C TYR A 390 -0.37 27.56 -10.39
N GLU A 391 -1.64 27.75 -10.05
CA GLU A 391 -2.25 29.05 -9.79
C GLU A 391 -2.73 29.19 -8.34
N VAL A 392 -3.25 28.08 -7.77
CA VAL A 392 -3.78 28.06 -6.42
C VAL A 392 -3.21 26.87 -5.62
N PRO A 393 -3.03 27.00 -4.30
CA PRO A 393 -2.60 25.89 -3.47
C PRO A 393 -3.61 24.73 -3.52
N MET A 394 -3.07 23.50 -3.57
CA MET A 394 -3.88 22.29 -3.48
C MET A 394 -4.46 22.14 -2.07
N ARG A 395 -5.67 21.63 -1.98
CA ARG A 395 -6.25 21.18 -0.71
C ARG A 395 -5.96 19.70 -0.50
N ILE A 396 -5.40 19.35 0.63
CA ILE A 396 -5.09 17.95 1.01
C ILE A 396 -5.64 17.66 2.39
N TYR A 397 -5.97 16.38 2.64
CA TYR A 397 -6.48 15.92 3.94
C TYR A 397 -5.98 14.50 4.26
N PRO A 398 -5.72 14.17 5.55
CA PRO A 398 -5.36 12.82 5.96
C PRO A 398 -6.50 11.83 5.76
N ALA A 399 -6.21 10.66 5.16
CA ALA A 399 -7.19 9.58 5.00
C ALA A 399 -6.52 8.19 5.16
N ILE A 400 -7.31 7.22 5.56
CA ILE A 400 -6.88 5.82 5.75
C ILE A 400 -6.82 5.08 4.42
#